data_6badb73b2ca72838d00a2fcc1d7e8c8b
#
_entry.id   6badb73b2ca72838d00a2fcc1d7e8c8b
#
_cell.length_a   1.000
_cell.length_b   1.000
_cell.length_c   1.000
_cell.angle_alpha   90.00
_cell.angle_beta   90.00
_cell.angle_gamma   90.00
#
_symmetry.space_group_name_H-M   'P 1'
#
loop_
_entity.id
_entity.type
_entity.pdbx_description
1 polymer ?
#
loop_
_entity_poly.entity_id
_entity_poly.type
_entity_poly.pdbx_seq_one_letter_code
_entity_poly.pdbx_strand_id
1 'polypeptide(L)'
;MPRILLYLAAIIFSSCGSVKYYIVRHAEKETASAGTTMSTPNDPPLSAAGRVRAIELKEALKDKGITHIFSTNTVRTISTARPLDELKGATRIELYNTTDSLDQFIQKLKGIKKGNSLIVGHSNTVDDIVNKLCGEIKIPKDLPDTEYDNLYIVTKKGNRMKFENKTYGTPTN
;
A
#
# COMPACT_ATOMS: atom_id res chain seq x y z
N MET A 1 -8.80 -32.09 57.20
CA MET A 1 -8.24 -32.25 55.84
C MET A 1 -8.39 -30.92 55.10
N PRO A 2 -7.33 -30.13 54.83
CA PRO A 2 -7.46 -28.87 54.12
C PRO A 2 -7.57 -29.13 52.62
N ARG A 3 -8.60 -28.57 51.98
CA ARG A 3 -8.78 -28.57 50.53
C ARG A 3 -7.90 -27.49 49.91
N ILE A 4 -6.84 -27.92 49.20
CA ILE A 4 -5.98 -27.01 48.39
C ILE A 4 -6.74 -26.66 47.11
N LEU A 5 -7.19 -25.42 46.99
CA LEU A 5 -7.74 -24.87 45.75
C LEU A 5 -6.58 -24.47 44.84
N LEU A 6 -6.32 -25.25 43.79
CA LEU A 6 -5.38 -24.86 42.72
C LEU A 6 -6.05 -23.82 41.82
N TYR A 7 -5.62 -22.57 41.92
CA TYR A 7 -5.94 -21.53 40.96
C TYR A 7 -5.09 -21.73 39.70
N LEU A 8 -5.73 -22.23 38.63
CA LEU A 8 -5.12 -22.31 37.31
C LEU A 8 -5.12 -20.89 36.69
N ALA A 9 -4.02 -20.17 36.79
CA ALA A 9 -3.83 -18.89 36.13
C ALA A 9 -3.73 -19.11 34.61
N ALA A 10 -4.81 -18.87 33.88
CA ALA A 10 -4.79 -18.86 32.42
C ALA A 10 -3.96 -17.67 31.92
N ILE A 11 -2.72 -17.92 31.51
CA ILE A 11 -1.87 -16.92 30.84
C ILE A 11 -2.44 -16.74 29.44
N ILE A 12 -3.22 -15.68 29.25
CA ILE A 12 -3.72 -15.26 27.94
C ILE A 12 -2.51 -14.67 27.20
N PHE A 13 -1.87 -15.48 26.35
CA PHE A 13 -0.92 -14.97 25.36
C PHE A 13 -1.70 -14.10 24.35
N SER A 14 -1.73 -12.82 24.61
CA SER A 14 -2.19 -11.85 23.63
C SER A 14 -1.17 -11.87 22.48
N SER A 15 -1.45 -12.69 21.46
CA SER A 15 -0.67 -12.70 20.22
C SER A 15 -0.82 -11.31 19.59
N CYS A 16 0.14 -10.44 19.84
CA CYS A 16 0.23 -9.13 19.21
C CYS A 16 0.58 -9.34 17.73
N GLY A 17 -0.45 -9.57 16.90
CA GLY A 17 -0.30 -9.72 15.46
C GLY A 17 0.39 -8.50 14.87
N SER A 18 1.21 -8.69 13.83
CA SER A 18 1.76 -7.59 13.05
C SER A 18 0.85 -7.26 11.89
N VAL A 19 0.75 -5.97 11.55
CA VAL A 19 0.06 -5.45 10.35
C VAL A 19 1.11 -4.91 9.41
N LYS A 20 0.99 -5.21 8.12
CA LYS A 20 1.88 -4.68 7.08
C LYS A 20 1.13 -3.75 6.14
N TYR A 21 1.78 -2.66 5.81
CA TYR A 21 1.37 -1.70 4.80
C TYR A 21 2.30 -1.85 3.61
N TYR A 22 1.76 -2.24 2.46
CA TYR A 22 2.46 -2.32 1.18
C TYR A 22 2.11 -1.06 0.41
N ILE A 23 3.08 -0.21 0.17
CA ILE A 23 2.91 1.12 -0.39
C ILE A 23 3.64 1.16 -1.72
N VAL A 24 2.92 1.53 -2.78
CA VAL A 24 3.45 1.60 -4.15
C VAL A 24 2.98 2.88 -4.83
N ARG A 25 3.77 3.37 -5.78
CA ARG A 25 3.32 4.32 -6.80
C ARG A 25 2.38 3.61 -7.77
N HIS A 26 1.46 4.34 -8.42
CA HIS A 26 0.72 3.81 -9.57
C HIS A 26 1.68 3.29 -10.64
N ALA A 27 1.27 2.30 -11.41
CA ALA A 27 2.02 1.75 -12.53
C ALA A 27 2.16 2.77 -13.69
N GLU A 28 2.95 2.46 -14.70
CA GLU A 28 3.23 3.35 -15.83
C GLU A 28 1.95 3.86 -16.48
N LYS A 29 1.84 5.17 -16.60
CA LYS A 29 0.72 5.85 -17.26
C LYS A 29 0.99 6.04 -18.75
N GLU A 30 -0.08 6.21 -19.54
CA GLU A 30 0.07 6.69 -20.91
C GLU A 30 0.71 8.07 -20.95
N THR A 31 1.56 8.28 -21.95
CA THR A 31 2.18 9.56 -22.28
C THR A 31 1.74 10.01 -23.66
N ALA A 32 1.59 11.31 -23.87
CA ALA A 32 1.29 11.83 -25.20
C ALA A 32 2.41 11.44 -26.16
N SER A 33 2.07 10.77 -27.25
CA SER A 33 2.99 10.56 -28.36
C SER A 33 2.88 11.74 -29.32
N ALA A 34 3.95 12.06 -30.04
CA ALA A 34 3.94 13.10 -31.06
C ALA A 34 2.80 12.82 -32.07
N GLY A 35 1.88 13.75 -32.20
CA GLY A 35 0.73 13.64 -33.12
C GLY A 35 -0.52 12.97 -32.59
N THR A 36 -0.54 12.52 -31.33
CA THR A 36 -1.75 11.95 -30.69
C THR A 36 -2.20 12.80 -29.51
N THR A 37 -3.50 13.12 -29.47
CA THR A 37 -4.13 13.79 -28.31
C THR A 37 -4.53 12.71 -27.31
N MET A 38 -4.09 12.81 -26.06
CA MET A 38 -4.59 11.93 -25.00
C MET A 38 -6.07 12.20 -24.72
N SER A 39 -6.87 11.15 -24.60
CA SER A 39 -8.30 11.27 -24.31
C SER A 39 -8.58 11.87 -22.91
N THR A 40 -7.65 11.71 -21.97
CA THR A 40 -7.75 12.22 -20.59
C THR A 40 -6.41 12.78 -20.11
N PRO A 41 -5.98 13.95 -20.59
CA PRO A 41 -4.63 14.49 -20.28
C PRO A 41 -4.38 14.73 -18.79
N ASN A 42 -5.42 15.05 -18.02
CA ASN A 42 -5.31 15.31 -16.58
C ASN A 42 -5.34 14.04 -15.72
N ASP A 43 -5.87 12.93 -16.23
CA ASP A 43 -5.93 11.64 -15.55
C ASP A 43 -5.69 10.49 -16.55
N PRO A 44 -4.47 10.36 -17.08
CA PRO A 44 -4.16 9.33 -18.06
C PRO A 44 -4.30 7.91 -17.46
N PRO A 45 -4.83 6.95 -18.24
CA PRO A 45 -4.90 5.57 -17.85
C PRO A 45 -3.52 4.91 -17.83
N LEU A 46 -3.46 3.64 -17.43
CA LEU A 46 -2.24 2.86 -17.50
C LEU A 46 -1.85 2.55 -18.96
N SER A 47 -0.57 2.68 -19.25
CA SER A 47 0.04 2.20 -20.50
C SER A 47 -0.03 0.66 -20.60
N ALA A 48 0.39 0.09 -21.73
CA ALA A 48 0.54 -1.36 -21.85
C ALA A 48 1.50 -1.93 -20.79
N ALA A 49 2.64 -1.26 -20.56
CA ALA A 49 3.60 -1.66 -19.52
C ALA A 49 2.97 -1.54 -18.12
N GLY A 50 2.24 -0.47 -17.84
CA GLY A 50 1.55 -0.28 -16.57
C GLY A 50 0.49 -1.34 -16.27
N ARG A 51 -0.24 -1.81 -17.28
CA ARG A 51 -1.18 -2.93 -17.11
C ARG A 51 -0.46 -4.23 -16.74
N VAL A 52 0.70 -4.50 -17.35
CA VAL A 52 1.55 -5.65 -16.99
C VAL A 52 2.01 -5.50 -15.54
N ARG A 53 2.54 -4.33 -15.16
CA ARG A 53 2.99 -4.06 -13.78
C ARG A 53 1.88 -4.22 -12.75
N ALA A 54 0.65 -3.83 -13.05
CA ALA A 54 -0.48 -4.04 -12.15
C ALA A 54 -0.76 -5.54 -11.91
N ILE A 55 -0.57 -6.39 -12.93
CA ILE A 55 -0.63 -7.86 -12.78
C ILE A 55 0.55 -8.38 -11.95
N GLU A 56 1.77 -7.88 -12.18
CA GLU A 56 2.95 -8.24 -11.40
C GLU A 56 2.77 -7.88 -9.92
N LEU A 57 2.17 -6.72 -9.62
CA LEU A 57 1.82 -6.31 -8.26
C LEU A 57 0.84 -7.30 -7.61
N LYS A 58 -0.21 -7.70 -8.33
CA LYS A 58 -1.14 -8.72 -7.87
C LYS A 58 -0.40 -10.02 -7.52
N GLU A 59 0.48 -10.51 -8.40
CA GLU A 59 1.25 -11.73 -8.15
C GLU A 59 2.18 -11.60 -6.94
N ALA A 60 2.85 -10.46 -6.77
CA ALA A 60 3.71 -10.19 -5.61
C ALA A 60 2.95 -10.16 -4.28
N LEU A 61 1.67 -9.78 -4.30
CA LEU A 61 0.87 -9.54 -3.09
C LEU A 61 -0.26 -10.57 -2.85
N LYS A 62 -0.55 -11.48 -3.78
CA LYS A 62 -1.68 -12.42 -3.68
C LYS A 62 -1.71 -13.23 -2.37
N ASP A 63 -0.56 -13.63 -1.85
CA ASP A 63 -0.41 -14.44 -0.64
C ASP A 63 0.03 -13.62 0.60
N LYS A 64 -0.04 -12.28 0.53
CA LYS A 64 0.40 -11.40 1.62
C LYS A 64 -0.70 -11.02 2.60
N GLY A 65 -1.86 -11.69 2.57
CA GLY A 65 -2.96 -11.43 3.52
C GLY A 65 -3.53 -10.02 3.42
N ILE A 66 -3.59 -9.46 2.21
CA ILE A 66 -4.20 -8.14 1.96
C ILE A 66 -5.70 -8.24 2.17
N THR A 67 -6.22 -7.39 3.04
CA THR A 67 -7.65 -7.27 3.36
C THR A 67 -8.16 -5.82 3.23
N HIS A 68 -7.26 -4.86 3.06
CA HIS A 68 -7.58 -3.46 2.85
C HIS A 68 -6.83 -2.97 1.62
N ILE A 69 -7.52 -2.28 0.72
CA ILE A 69 -6.92 -1.68 -0.48
C ILE A 69 -7.32 -0.20 -0.52
N PHE A 70 -6.31 0.66 -0.54
CA PHE A 70 -6.48 2.11 -0.57
C PHE A 70 -5.87 2.68 -1.86
N SER A 71 -6.55 3.65 -2.45
CA SER A 71 -6.10 4.33 -3.66
C SER A 71 -6.47 5.81 -3.61
N THR A 72 -5.70 6.66 -4.25
CA THR A 72 -6.19 8.00 -4.60
C THR A 72 -7.26 7.90 -5.68
N ASN A 73 -8.05 8.96 -5.85
CA ASN A 73 -9.14 8.99 -6.83
C ASN A 73 -8.64 9.37 -8.23
N THR A 74 -7.77 8.53 -8.82
CA THR A 74 -7.34 8.66 -10.23
C THR A 74 -7.45 7.32 -10.94
N VAL A 75 -7.68 7.37 -12.26
CA VAL A 75 -7.82 6.17 -13.10
C VAL A 75 -6.57 5.27 -12.95
N ARG A 76 -5.38 5.85 -13.00
CA ARG A 76 -4.12 5.09 -12.95
C ARG A 76 -3.87 4.39 -11.61
N THR A 77 -4.18 5.02 -10.48
CA THR A 77 -3.99 4.40 -9.16
C THR A 77 -5.01 3.30 -8.90
N ILE A 78 -6.27 3.54 -9.23
CA ILE A 78 -7.35 2.55 -9.13
C ILE A 78 -7.04 1.35 -10.04
N SER A 79 -6.62 1.60 -11.29
CA SER A 79 -6.28 0.53 -12.24
C SER A 79 -5.06 -0.29 -11.81
N THR A 80 -4.12 0.29 -11.08
CA THR A 80 -2.98 -0.42 -10.49
C THR A 80 -3.43 -1.39 -9.38
N ALA A 81 -4.40 -0.99 -8.56
CA ALA A 81 -4.92 -1.80 -7.46
C ALA A 81 -5.90 -2.88 -7.91
N ARG A 82 -6.63 -2.63 -9.00
CA ARG A 82 -7.79 -3.44 -9.44
C ARG A 82 -7.52 -4.93 -9.63
N PRO A 83 -6.43 -5.39 -10.27
CA PRO A 83 -6.20 -6.83 -10.44
C PRO A 83 -6.09 -7.60 -9.11
N LEU A 84 -5.54 -6.96 -8.06
CA LEU A 84 -5.51 -7.56 -6.73
C LEU A 84 -6.88 -7.52 -6.05
N ASP A 85 -7.63 -6.43 -6.18
CA ASP A 85 -8.97 -6.30 -5.64
C ASP A 85 -9.91 -7.36 -6.22
N GLU A 86 -9.89 -7.57 -7.53
CA GLU A 86 -10.67 -8.61 -8.21
C GLU A 86 -10.30 -10.02 -7.72
N LEU A 87 -8.99 -10.32 -7.58
CA LEU A 87 -8.52 -11.58 -7.02
C LEU A 87 -9.03 -11.82 -5.58
N LYS A 88 -9.20 -10.76 -4.79
CA LYS A 88 -9.69 -10.83 -3.41
C LYS A 88 -11.23 -10.80 -3.30
N GLY A 89 -11.95 -10.88 -4.41
CA GLY A 89 -13.42 -10.89 -4.45
C GLY A 89 -14.03 -9.50 -4.44
N ALA A 90 -13.34 -8.52 -5.01
CA ALA A 90 -13.77 -7.11 -5.12
C ALA A 90 -14.13 -6.54 -3.73
N THR A 91 -13.16 -6.51 -2.83
CA THR A 91 -13.31 -6.08 -1.43
C THR A 91 -13.67 -4.60 -1.27
N ARG A 92 -13.68 -3.84 -2.33
CA ARG A 92 -13.85 -2.39 -2.45
C ARG A 92 -12.54 -1.64 -2.18
N ILE A 93 -12.00 -1.05 -3.23
CA ILE A 93 -10.92 -0.07 -3.14
C ILE A 93 -11.46 1.16 -2.41
N GLU A 94 -10.86 1.48 -1.28
CA GLU A 94 -11.21 2.65 -0.50
C GLU A 94 -10.40 3.86 -0.95
N LEU A 95 -11.06 4.97 -1.24
CA LEU A 95 -10.41 6.19 -1.72
C LEU A 95 -9.88 7.02 -0.55
N TYR A 96 -8.70 7.60 -0.71
CA TYR A 96 -8.11 8.56 0.22
C TYR A 96 -7.62 9.81 -0.50
N ASN A 97 -7.50 10.91 0.24
CA ASN A 97 -6.98 12.18 -0.25
C ASN A 97 -5.62 12.47 0.39
N THR A 98 -4.71 13.07 -0.37
CA THR A 98 -3.35 13.40 0.05
C THR A 98 -3.16 14.88 0.38
N THR A 99 -4.07 15.76 -0.02
CA THR A 99 -3.90 17.22 0.11
C THR A 99 -4.21 17.70 1.54
N ASP A 100 -5.47 17.53 1.98
CA ASP A 100 -5.94 18.15 3.24
C ASP A 100 -6.18 17.13 4.36
N SER A 101 -6.12 15.85 4.05
CA SER A 101 -6.50 14.76 4.97
C SER A 101 -5.47 13.64 5.08
N LEU A 102 -4.22 13.85 4.64
CA LEU A 102 -3.18 12.84 4.73
C LEU A 102 -2.96 12.38 6.18
N ASP A 103 -2.92 13.30 7.14
CA ASP A 103 -2.73 12.93 8.55
C ASP A 103 -3.90 12.10 9.10
N GLN A 104 -5.14 12.39 8.69
CA GLN A 104 -6.30 11.57 9.04
C GLN A 104 -6.19 10.17 8.44
N PHE A 105 -5.75 10.07 7.18
CA PHE A 105 -5.51 8.79 6.53
C PHE A 105 -4.41 7.98 7.26
N ILE A 106 -3.31 8.62 7.66
CA ILE A 106 -2.25 7.97 8.45
C ILE A 106 -2.79 7.47 9.78
N GLN A 107 -3.62 8.25 10.49
CA GLN A 107 -4.27 7.81 11.74
C GLN A 107 -5.18 6.61 11.50
N LYS A 108 -5.94 6.60 10.41
CA LYS A 108 -6.76 5.46 9.99
C LYS A 108 -5.91 4.21 9.77
N LEU A 109 -4.81 4.31 9.02
CA LEU A 109 -3.88 3.19 8.82
C LEU A 109 -3.33 2.69 10.16
N LYS A 110 -2.86 3.58 11.03
CA LYS A 110 -2.37 3.23 12.37
C LYS A 110 -3.45 2.57 13.24
N GLY A 111 -4.72 2.82 12.96
CA GLY A 111 -5.87 2.20 13.61
C GLY A 111 -6.13 0.74 13.21
N ILE A 112 -5.62 0.28 12.06
CA ILE A 112 -5.83 -1.10 11.60
C ILE A 112 -5.19 -2.09 12.57
N LYS A 113 -5.95 -3.08 13.01
CA LYS A 113 -5.55 -4.11 14.00
C LYS A 113 -5.32 -5.48 13.38
N LYS A 114 -5.94 -5.79 12.23
CA LYS A 114 -5.89 -7.10 11.57
C LYS A 114 -5.84 -6.93 10.06
N GLY A 115 -5.20 -7.88 9.39
CA GLY A 115 -5.01 -7.87 7.95
C GLY A 115 -3.92 -6.91 7.50
N ASN A 116 -3.49 -7.07 6.27
CA ASN A 116 -2.50 -6.19 5.66
C ASN A 116 -3.17 -5.27 4.65
N SER A 117 -2.49 -4.18 4.32
CA SER A 117 -3.04 -3.14 3.44
C SER A 117 -2.17 -2.96 2.20
N LEU A 118 -2.80 -2.80 1.02
CA LEU A 118 -2.18 -2.19 -0.15
C LEU A 118 -2.57 -0.71 -0.18
N ILE A 119 -1.61 0.17 -0.40
CA ILE A 119 -1.80 1.61 -0.58
C ILE A 119 -1.16 1.99 -1.92
N VAL A 120 -1.96 2.51 -2.85
CA VAL A 120 -1.49 2.99 -4.16
C VAL A 120 -1.59 4.51 -4.20
N GLY A 121 -0.45 5.16 -4.43
CA GLY A 121 -0.31 6.60 -4.48
C GLY A 121 0.45 7.10 -5.72
N HIS A 122 1.09 8.25 -5.58
CA HIS A 122 1.85 8.95 -6.62
C HIS A 122 3.32 9.11 -6.22
N SER A 123 4.17 9.50 -7.15
CA SER A 123 5.61 9.74 -6.90
C SER A 123 5.88 10.71 -5.75
N ASN A 124 5.02 11.70 -5.59
CA ASN A 124 5.10 12.77 -4.58
C ASN A 124 4.24 12.54 -3.33
N THR A 125 3.79 11.32 -3.07
CA THR A 125 2.91 11.03 -1.91
C THR A 125 3.27 9.72 -1.20
N VAL A 126 3.95 8.80 -1.89
CA VAL A 126 4.31 7.50 -1.28
C VAL A 126 5.39 7.66 -0.23
N ASP A 127 6.33 8.57 -0.43
CA ASP A 127 7.37 8.96 0.53
C ASP A 127 6.75 9.58 1.79
N ASP A 128 5.82 10.52 1.63
CA ASP A 128 5.07 11.14 2.73
C ASP A 128 4.31 10.10 3.57
N ILE A 129 3.63 9.15 2.92
CA ILE A 129 2.90 8.09 3.62
C ILE A 129 3.87 7.22 4.43
N VAL A 130 4.99 6.80 3.84
CA VAL A 130 6.01 6.00 4.52
C VAL A 130 6.60 6.76 5.71
N ASN A 131 7.04 8.00 5.48
CA ASN A 131 7.67 8.84 6.49
C ASN A 131 6.73 9.12 7.67
N LYS A 132 5.47 9.47 7.40
CA LYS A 132 4.45 9.72 8.45
C LYS A 132 4.05 8.44 9.20
N LEU A 133 4.00 7.27 8.54
CA LEU A 133 3.78 6.00 9.22
C LEU A 133 4.94 5.67 10.17
N CYS A 134 6.18 5.85 9.70
CA CYS A 134 7.38 5.56 10.48
C CYS A 134 7.65 6.59 11.58
N GLY A 135 7.16 7.83 11.43
CA GLY A 135 7.46 8.94 12.33
C GLY A 135 8.88 9.50 12.15
N GLU A 136 9.56 9.14 11.06
CA GLU A 136 10.90 9.58 10.69
C GLU A 136 11.10 9.51 9.18
N ILE A 137 12.06 10.26 8.64
CA ILE A 137 12.35 10.28 7.20
C ILE A 137 13.05 8.97 6.80
N LYS A 138 12.36 8.16 6.00
CA LYS A 138 12.86 6.93 5.38
C LYS A 138 13.13 7.12 3.88
N ILE A 139 12.34 7.97 3.24
CA ILE A 139 12.46 8.33 1.83
C ILE A 139 12.60 9.85 1.79
N PRO A 140 13.78 10.38 1.43
CA PRO A 140 14.08 11.81 1.63
C PRO A 140 13.53 12.75 0.54
N LYS A 141 12.98 12.22 -0.54
CA LYS A 141 12.44 12.97 -1.67
C LYS A 141 11.43 12.16 -2.46
N ASP A 142 10.68 12.85 -3.31
CA ASP A 142 9.78 12.24 -4.29
C ASP A 142 10.49 11.20 -5.17
N LEU A 143 9.75 10.20 -5.64
CA LEU A 143 10.29 9.21 -6.56
C LEU A 143 10.54 9.85 -7.94
N PRO A 144 11.64 9.49 -8.60
CA PRO A 144 11.86 9.85 -10.00
C PRO A 144 10.71 9.39 -10.90
N ASP A 145 10.47 10.14 -11.97
CA ASP A 145 9.36 9.82 -12.89
C ASP A 145 9.52 8.47 -13.61
N THR A 146 10.73 7.94 -13.65
CA THR A 146 11.08 6.66 -14.28
C THR A 146 10.93 5.46 -13.35
N GLU A 147 10.78 5.65 -12.03
CA GLU A 147 10.72 4.56 -11.05
C GLU A 147 9.27 4.13 -10.75
N TYR A 148 8.94 2.87 -11.07
CA TYR A 148 7.61 2.28 -10.87
C TYR A 148 7.64 0.93 -10.14
N ASP A 149 8.80 0.34 -9.91
CA ASP A 149 8.98 -0.99 -9.32
C ASP A 149 9.20 -0.99 -7.80
N ASN A 150 9.20 0.18 -7.16
CA ASN A 150 9.36 0.29 -5.71
C ASN A 150 8.17 -0.32 -4.95
N LEU A 151 8.48 -1.19 -3.99
CA LEU A 151 7.54 -1.77 -3.04
C LEU A 151 8.00 -1.44 -1.61
N TYR A 152 7.42 -0.42 -1.03
CA TYR A 152 7.71 -0.03 0.34
C TYR A 152 6.84 -0.82 1.32
N ILE A 153 7.46 -1.40 2.33
CA ILE A 153 6.76 -2.21 3.32
C ILE A 153 7.01 -1.60 4.71
N VAL A 154 5.93 -1.15 5.34
CA VAL A 154 5.98 -0.73 6.74
C VAL A 154 5.27 -1.79 7.57
N THR A 155 5.98 -2.39 8.52
CA THR A 155 5.45 -3.40 9.44
C THR A 155 5.22 -2.77 10.81
N LYS A 156 3.96 -2.77 11.26
CA LYS A 156 3.56 -2.34 12.59
C LYS A 156 3.49 -3.54 13.53
N LYS A 157 4.20 -3.49 14.67
CA LYS A 157 4.10 -4.46 15.76
C LYS A 157 4.01 -3.70 17.09
N GLY A 158 2.83 -3.68 17.69
CA GLY A 158 2.55 -2.75 18.79
C GLY A 158 2.74 -1.30 18.36
N ASN A 159 3.61 -0.57 19.05
CA ASN A 159 3.97 0.82 18.74
C ASN A 159 5.23 0.95 17.85
N ARG A 160 5.85 -0.17 17.45
CA ARG A 160 7.06 -0.14 16.63
C ARG A 160 6.71 -0.23 15.15
N MET A 161 7.38 0.58 14.34
CA MET A 161 7.33 0.54 12.89
C MET A 161 8.69 0.07 12.36
N LYS A 162 8.68 -0.89 11.42
CA LYS A 162 9.86 -1.35 10.69
C LYS A 162 9.64 -1.07 9.21
N PHE A 163 10.59 -0.40 8.58
CA PHE A 163 10.59 -0.09 7.16
C PHE A 163 11.48 -1.07 6.39
N GLU A 164 11.02 -1.49 5.21
CA GLU A 164 11.78 -2.25 4.22
C GLU A 164 11.50 -1.66 2.84
N ASN A 165 12.54 -1.43 2.06
CA ASN A 165 12.41 -1.09 0.63
C ASN A 165 12.72 -2.35 -0.19
N LYS A 166 11.82 -2.72 -1.09
CA LYS A 166 11.95 -3.82 -2.04
C LYS A 166 11.49 -3.37 -3.42
N THR A 167 11.70 -4.20 -4.40
CA THR A 167 11.17 -4.05 -5.75
C THR A 167 10.21 -5.19 -6.09
N TYR A 168 9.37 -4.98 -7.09
CA TYR A 168 8.46 -6.00 -7.63
C TYR A 168 8.35 -5.87 -9.15
N GLY A 169 8.10 -7.01 -9.81
CA GLY A 169 7.92 -7.05 -11.25
C GLY A 169 9.18 -6.73 -12.04
N THR A 170 8.98 -6.28 -13.26
CA THR A 170 10.07 -5.91 -14.18
C THR A 170 10.81 -4.67 -13.65
N PRO A 171 12.16 -4.68 -13.53
CA PRO A 171 12.90 -3.50 -13.07
C PRO A 171 12.64 -2.27 -13.94
N THR A 172 12.57 -1.10 -13.32
CA THR A 172 12.54 0.21 -13.98
C THR A 172 13.93 0.86 -13.88
N ASN A 173 14.33 1.53 -14.95
CA ASN A 173 15.63 2.21 -15.04
C ASN A 173 15.56 3.63 -14.45
#